data_fee22f1d516b6dce0a88df808a1c95ea
#
_entry.id   fee22f1d516b6dce0a88df808a1c95ea
#
_cell.length_a   1.000
_cell.length_b   1.000
_cell.length_c   1.000
_cell.angle_alpha   90.00
_cell.angle_beta   90.00
_cell.angle_gamma   90.00
#
_symmetry.space_group_name_H-M   'P 1'
#
loop_
_entity.id
_entity.type
_entity.pdbx_description
1 polymer ?
#
loop_
_entity_poly.entity_id
_entity_poly.type
_entity_poly.pdbx_seq_one_letter_code
_entity_poly.pdbx_strand_id
1 'polypeptide(L)'
;MEEDKSGAARKLRATFFQATQILLNLNLFQAAKWCAEALNGLPEDDSEAEVEYPALKLNSKEKYDQDKVILAKSYFNCKEFDRAAYTLRDCKSGNALFLKLYSTLISVDKRSTEEVDGLLSNGAQALVSTSSGGGDDSYGNGRGQKEEVLGQLNAKLSKIVQEIETYHNNPENEQNAFLYYLAGMVYNKKKKYKVSQENMFLSLTLFPYNWSCWQELIHTFTSFDEAIAFVDKIKFSNHSLTNNIMFHFFEVVILQEFYQQLATLTSSLLKLMEIFPSFNYLKVQQFLIAYHGLDYFQAEVIFDKILESDPLRLDDLDTYSNMLYVMEKKYKLSFLAQFAPKIDKFRPETCCIIANYHSMKCEHEKAIMYYKRALTLNKYCLSAWTLMGHEFVELKNSHAAIESYRRAVDTNPKDFRAWYGLGQAYEVLDMHLYALYYYQKATSLQPLDKRMWQAIGNCYEKIDKPEEAVISFEKALIIDNRSRNGWLSSREGPLYEPHICYKLAVISQKLGSIKETEKYMKLCFDQEYEWGYTEETSKARIWLARNALENRKFEEAYELAKDMTHGSAHDTEEARSIAREARNRILK
;
A
#
# COMPACT_ATOMS: atom_id res chain seq x y z
N MET A 1 38.54 7.98 -10.43
CA MET A 1 37.12 7.54 -10.39
C MET A 1 36.83 6.59 -9.24
N GLU A 2 37.66 5.56 -8.96
CA GLU A 2 37.49 4.69 -7.79
C GLU A 2 37.86 5.39 -6.48
N GLU A 3 38.93 6.19 -6.45
CA GLU A 3 39.33 7.00 -5.28
C GLU A 3 38.27 8.06 -4.91
N ASP A 4 37.59 8.68 -5.89
CA ASP A 4 36.48 9.62 -5.63
C ASP A 4 35.26 8.93 -5.02
N LYS A 5 34.97 7.70 -5.45
CA LYS A 5 33.84 6.89 -4.90
C LYS A 5 34.14 6.47 -3.45
N SER A 6 35.38 6.05 -3.16
CA SER A 6 35.79 5.69 -1.79
C SER A 6 35.73 6.90 -0.84
N GLY A 7 36.16 8.06 -1.27
CA GLY A 7 36.08 9.29 -0.49
C GLY A 7 34.63 9.75 -0.20
N ALA A 8 33.74 9.58 -1.16
CA ALA A 8 32.31 9.87 -0.98
C ALA A 8 31.65 8.88 -0.01
N ALA A 9 31.96 7.58 -0.11
CA ALA A 9 31.43 6.55 0.78
C ALA A 9 31.88 6.79 2.25
N ARG A 10 33.13 7.21 2.48
CA ARG A 10 33.62 7.55 3.82
C ARG A 10 32.89 8.75 4.43
N LYS A 11 32.67 9.80 3.64
CA LYS A 11 31.89 10.96 4.11
C LYS A 11 30.45 10.56 4.46
N LEU A 12 29.79 9.76 3.63
CA LEU A 12 28.46 9.24 3.92
C LEU A 12 28.45 8.38 5.20
N ARG A 13 29.43 7.52 5.38
CA ARG A 13 29.58 6.69 6.58
C ARG A 13 29.68 7.56 7.85
N ALA A 14 30.53 8.57 7.86
CA ALA A 14 30.69 9.48 8.98
C ALA A 14 29.38 10.26 9.26
N THR A 15 28.69 10.73 8.25
CA THR A 15 27.43 11.48 8.41
C THR A 15 26.29 10.60 8.92
N PHE A 16 26.12 9.38 8.39
CA PHE A 16 25.11 8.43 8.89
C PHE A 16 25.41 7.98 10.32
N PHE A 17 26.66 7.77 10.67
CA PHE A 17 27.05 7.46 12.06
C PHE A 17 26.65 8.59 13.01
N GLN A 18 27.02 9.84 12.68
CA GLN A 18 26.67 11.00 13.48
C GLN A 18 25.15 11.19 13.59
N ALA A 19 24.43 11.02 12.47
CA ALA A 19 22.97 11.09 12.45
C ALA A 19 22.33 10.03 13.37
N THR A 20 22.82 8.79 13.30
CA THR A 20 22.36 7.71 14.17
C THR A 20 22.54 8.04 15.65
N GLN A 21 23.71 8.59 16.03
CA GLN A 21 23.98 9.00 17.41
C GLN A 21 23.05 10.12 17.88
N ILE A 22 22.78 11.12 17.04
CA ILE A 22 21.85 12.21 17.35
C ILE A 22 20.44 11.65 17.58
N LEU A 23 19.95 10.80 16.66
CA LEU A 23 18.62 10.22 16.72
C LEU A 23 18.43 9.30 17.93
N LEU A 24 19.44 8.48 18.28
CA LEU A 24 19.45 7.67 19.51
C LEU A 24 19.38 8.54 20.77
N ASN A 25 20.14 9.65 20.77
CA ASN A 25 20.11 10.60 21.88
C ASN A 25 18.74 11.28 22.08
N LEU A 26 17.92 11.35 21.06
CA LEU A 26 16.57 11.92 21.12
C LEU A 26 15.47 10.86 21.25
N ASN A 27 15.82 9.60 21.42
CA ASN A 27 14.89 8.47 21.51
C ASN A 27 14.01 8.28 20.25
N LEU A 28 14.50 8.70 19.10
CA LEU A 28 13.87 8.47 17.79
C LEU A 28 14.35 7.13 17.21
N PHE A 29 13.97 6.03 17.86
CA PHE A 29 14.53 4.70 17.59
C PHE A 29 14.27 4.19 16.17
N GLN A 30 13.13 4.48 15.57
CA GLN A 30 12.82 4.02 14.20
C GLN A 30 13.70 4.71 13.15
N ALA A 31 13.86 6.02 13.25
CA ALA A 31 14.77 6.75 12.36
C ALA A 31 16.23 6.35 12.60
N ALA A 32 16.63 6.10 13.86
CA ALA A 32 17.97 5.63 14.21
C ALA A 32 18.24 4.22 13.64
N LYS A 33 17.27 3.29 13.75
CA LYS A 33 17.32 1.95 13.14
C LYS A 33 17.57 2.06 11.64
N TRP A 34 16.77 2.85 10.94
CA TRP A 34 16.89 3.03 9.49
C TRP A 34 18.27 3.60 9.09
N CYS A 35 18.76 4.64 9.80
CA CYS A 35 20.08 5.20 9.55
C CYS A 35 21.21 4.20 9.84
N ALA A 36 21.09 3.38 10.86
CA ALA A 36 22.06 2.34 11.20
C ALA A 36 22.06 1.20 10.15
N GLU A 37 20.88 0.80 9.65
CA GLU A 37 20.78 -0.16 8.57
C GLU A 37 21.39 0.40 7.26
N ALA A 38 21.16 1.68 6.95
CA ALA A 38 21.77 2.35 5.81
C ALA A 38 23.31 2.44 5.97
N LEU A 39 23.79 2.72 7.17
CA LEU A 39 25.23 2.73 7.49
C LEU A 39 25.89 1.37 7.21
N ASN A 40 25.25 0.28 7.68
CA ASN A 40 25.72 -1.08 7.43
C ASN A 40 25.54 -1.53 5.97
N GLY A 41 24.67 -0.86 5.22
CA GLY A 41 24.43 -1.12 3.80
C GLY A 41 25.50 -0.54 2.88
N LEU A 42 26.38 0.34 3.37
CA LEU A 42 27.53 0.87 2.61
C LEU A 42 28.59 -0.21 2.40
N PRO A 43 29.31 -0.18 1.25
CA PRO A 43 30.38 -1.14 0.97
C PRO A 43 31.46 -1.08 2.06
N GLU A 44 32.01 -2.25 2.42
CA GLU A 44 33.12 -2.32 3.36
C GLU A 44 34.33 -1.53 2.86
N ASP A 45 34.99 -0.82 3.77
CA ASP A 45 36.17 -0.04 3.44
C ASP A 45 37.41 -0.89 3.81
N ASP A 46 38.02 -1.52 2.80
CA ASP A 46 39.22 -2.37 2.94
C ASP A 46 40.48 -1.56 3.26
N SER A 47 40.39 -0.22 3.38
CA SER A 47 41.54 0.60 3.70
C SER A 47 41.79 0.60 5.21
N GLU A 48 43.03 0.36 5.63
CA GLU A 48 43.53 0.44 7.01
C GLU A 48 43.42 1.86 7.63
N ALA A 49 42.88 2.85 6.90
CA ALA A 49 42.70 4.20 7.39
C ALA A 49 41.55 4.23 8.42
N GLU A 50 41.88 4.55 9.66
CA GLU A 50 40.90 4.76 10.73
C GLU A 50 39.86 5.80 10.29
N VAL A 51 38.57 5.40 10.29
CA VAL A 51 37.47 6.34 10.08
C VAL A 51 37.30 7.15 11.35
N GLU A 52 37.72 8.40 11.35
CA GLU A 52 37.44 9.31 12.46
C GLU A 52 35.94 9.58 12.55
N TYR A 53 35.28 9.04 13.55
CA TYR A 53 33.89 9.34 13.85
C TYR A 53 33.79 10.64 14.66
N PRO A 54 33.13 11.68 14.16
CA PRO A 54 33.04 12.96 14.86
C PRO A 54 32.25 12.79 16.17
N ALA A 55 32.85 13.23 17.28
CA ALA A 55 32.16 13.25 18.58
C ALA A 55 31.03 14.29 18.58
N LEU A 56 29.92 13.96 19.22
CA LEU A 56 28.80 14.88 19.40
C LEU A 56 29.24 16.09 20.23
N LYS A 57 29.18 17.29 19.63
CA LYS A 57 29.43 18.54 20.34
C LYS A 57 28.13 19.02 20.99
N LEU A 58 28.08 19.02 22.30
CA LEU A 58 26.96 19.54 23.10
C LEU A 58 27.12 21.05 23.31
N ASN A 59 26.04 21.79 23.11
CA ASN A 59 25.96 23.21 23.40
C ASN A 59 26.02 23.49 24.91
N SER A 60 26.38 24.70 25.33
CA SER A 60 26.50 25.06 26.74
C SER A 60 25.19 24.85 27.53
N LYS A 61 24.04 25.16 26.91
CA LYS A 61 22.70 24.92 27.49
C LYS A 61 22.41 23.42 27.62
N GLU A 62 22.85 22.60 26.70
CA GLU A 62 22.68 21.14 26.70
C GLU A 62 23.53 20.47 27.81
N LYS A 63 24.75 20.96 27.99
CA LYS A 63 25.61 20.47 29.10
C LYS A 63 25.01 20.73 30.46
N TYR A 64 24.37 21.89 30.65
CA TYR A 64 23.72 22.21 31.94
C TYR A 64 22.52 21.32 32.24
N ASP A 65 21.72 20.96 31.21
CA ASP A 65 20.52 20.16 31.35
C ASP A 65 20.81 18.63 31.29
N GLN A 66 22.08 18.23 31.04
CA GLN A 66 22.47 16.85 30.70
C GLN A 66 22.00 15.82 31.72
N ASP A 67 22.19 16.08 33.04
CA ASP A 67 21.83 15.14 34.10
C ASP A 67 20.31 14.88 34.14
N LYS A 68 19.51 15.93 33.96
CA LYS A 68 18.04 15.81 33.90
C LYS A 68 17.59 15.10 32.62
N VAL A 69 18.27 15.34 31.51
CA VAL A 69 17.99 14.66 30.24
C VAL A 69 18.29 13.17 30.32
N ILE A 70 19.41 12.78 30.95
CA ILE A 70 19.76 11.35 31.18
C ILE A 70 18.69 10.67 32.05
N LEU A 71 18.26 11.31 33.13
CA LEU A 71 17.20 10.79 33.98
C LEU A 71 15.87 10.67 33.24
N ALA A 72 15.51 11.68 32.47
CA ALA A 72 14.28 11.68 31.66
C ALA A 72 14.29 10.58 30.59
N LYS A 73 15.45 10.35 29.93
CA LYS A 73 15.62 9.24 28.98
C LYS A 73 15.44 7.89 29.68
N SER A 74 15.94 7.73 30.88
CA SER A 74 15.75 6.50 31.65
C SER A 74 14.27 6.24 31.95
N TYR A 75 13.52 7.28 32.35
CA TYR A 75 12.07 7.17 32.54
C TYR A 75 11.34 6.90 31.21
N PHE A 76 11.75 7.54 30.13
CA PHE A 76 11.18 7.30 28.80
C PHE A 76 11.35 5.83 28.36
N ASN A 77 12.55 5.27 28.56
CA ASN A 77 12.85 3.87 28.25
C ASN A 77 12.06 2.89 29.11
N CYS A 78 11.75 3.28 30.36
CA CYS A 78 10.85 2.56 31.27
C CYS A 78 9.35 2.77 30.91
N LYS A 79 9.03 3.50 29.84
CA LYS A 79 7.67 3.86 29.41
C LYS A 79 6.90 4.74 30.42
N GLU A 80 7.60 5.44 31.31
CA GLU A 80 7.06 6.39 32.28
C GLU A 80 7.05 7.81 31.70
N PHE A 81 6.27 8.03 30.63
CA PHE A 81 6.32 9.24 29.81
C PHE A 81 5.96 10.53 30.58
N ASP A 82 4.98 10.48 31.47
CA ASP A 82 4.57 11.66 32.26
C ASP A 82 5.68 12.07 33.25
N ARG A 83 6.42 11.11 33.85
CA ARG A 83 7.57 11.39 34.71
C ARG A 83 8.73 11.99 33.94
N ALA A 84 9.00 11.45 32.73
CA ALA A 84 10.01 12.01 31.83
C ALA A 84 9.71 13.46 31.48
N ALA A 85 8.45 13.78 31.13
CA ALA A 85 8.01 15.14 30.83
C ALA A 85 8.11 16.07 32.04
N TYR A 86 7.78 15.59 33.24
CA TYR A 86 7.85 16.37 34.46
C TYR A 86 9.27 16.76 34.87
N THR A 87 10.24 15.84 34.73
CA THR A 87 11.67 16.11 35.06
C THR A 87 12.26 17.20 34.16
N LEU A 88 11.77 17.35 32.96
CA LEU A 88 12.27 18.32 31.95
C LEU A 88 11.53 19.66 31.95
N ARG A 89 10.60 19.91 32.89
CA ARG A 89 9.76 21.11 32.88
C ARG A 89 10.55 22.42 32.94
N ASP A 90 11.69 22.45 33.67
CA ASP A 90 12.50 23.63 33.91
C ASP A 90 13.75 23.71 33.01
N CYS A 91 13.92 22.78 32.06
CA CYS A 91 15.04 22.76 31.14
C CYS A 91 14.85 23.78 30.01
N LYS A 92 15.95 24.39 29.56
CA LYS A 92 15.96 25.47 28.57
C LYS A 92 16.54 25.04 27.21
N SER A 93 17.16 23.87 27.11
CA SER A 93 17.73 23.39 25.85
C SER A 93 16.65 22.90 24.88
N GLY A 94 16.84 23.12 23.57
CA GLY A 94 15.89 22.70 22.55
C GLY A 94 15.67 21.18 22.53
N ASN A 95 16.71 20.40 22.77
CA ASN A 95 16.62 18.94 22.80
C ASN A 95 15.90 18.42 24.06
N ALA A 96 16.05 19.08 25.20
CA ALA A 96 15.28 18.75 26.41
C ALA A 96 13.80 19.10 26.22
N LEU A 97 13.49 20.26 25.62
CA LEU A 97 12.13 20.65 25.29
C LEU A 97 11.49 19.65 24.31
N PHE A 98 12.22 19.23 23.28
CA PHE A 98 11.75 18.19 22.36
C PHE A 98 11.39 16.90 23.09
N LEU A 99 12.28 16.37 23.94
CA LEU A 99 12.04 15.13 24.69
C LEU A 99 10.85 15.26 25.66
N LYS A 100 10.68 16.43 26.33
CA LYS A 100 9.52 16.75 27.16
C LYS A 100 8.23 16.66 26.38
N LEU A 101 8.15 17.37 25.26
CA LEU A 101 6.94 17.46 24.44
C LEU A 101 6.64 16.16 23.70
N TYR A 102 7.68 15.45 23.25
CA TYR A 102 7.56 14.13 22.64
C TYR A 102 7.03 13.09 23.63
N SER A 103 7.56 13.08 24.86
CA SER A 103 7.03 12.23 25.94
C SER A 103 5.55 12.54 26.22
N THR A 104 5.19 13.82 26.24
CA THR A 104 3.78 14.24 26.42
C THR A 104 2.90 13.76 25.26
N LEU A 105 3.37 13.85 24.01
CA LEU A 105 2.64 13.38 22.83
C LEU A 105 2.38 11.87 22.91
N ILE A 106 3.41 11.07 23.24
CA ILE A 106 3.26 9.62 23.37
C ILE A 106 2.32 9.26 24.53
N SER A 107 2.37 9.97 25.66
CA SER A 107 1.44 9.76 26.76
C SER A 107 -0.01 10.04 26.35
N VAL A 108 -0.25 11.09 25.56
CA VAL A 108 -1.57 11.42 25.01
C VAL A 108 -2.05 10.33 24.07
N ASP A 109 -1.20 9.84 23.17
CA ASP A 109 -1.54 8.78 22.23
C ASP A 109 -1.87 7.47 22.97
N LYS A 110 -1.07 7.10 23.96
CA LYS A 110 -1.30 5.91 24.77
C LYS A 110 -2.65 5.97 25.48
N ARG A 111 -2.97 7.08 26.13
CA ARG A 111 -4.27 7.28 26.79
C ARG A 111 -5.43 7.26 25.80
N SER A 112 -5.28 7.91 24.65
CA SER A 112 -6.30 7.89 23.59
C SER A 112 -6.62 6.47 23.12
N THR A 113 -5.62 5.61 22.98
CA THR A 113 -5.83 4.21 22.60
C THR A 113 -6.48 3.40 23.73
N GLU A 114 -6.04 3.57 24.95
CA GLU A 114 -6.59 2.87 26.14
C GLU A 114 -8.07 3.22 26.37
N GLU A 115 -8.45 4.49 26.25
CA GLU A 115 -9.82 4.96 26.45
C GLU A 115 -10.76 4.51 25.31
N VAL A 116 -10.28 4.53 24.07
CA VAL A 116 -11.07 4.01 22.94
C VAL A 116 -11.30 2.51 23.05
N ASP A 117 -10.32 1.74 23.54
CA ASP A 117 -10.45 0.30 23.73
C ASP A 117 -11.40 -0.03 24.89
N GLY A 118 -11.33 0.72 26.00
CA GLY A 118 -12.25 0.59 27.11
C GLY A 118 -13.72 0.81 26.70
N LEU A 119 -13.97 1.78 25.83
CA LEU A 119 -15.31 2.06 25.31
C LEU A 119 -15.81 1.01 24.31
N LEU A 120 -14.93 0.42 23.51
CA LEU A 120 -15.28 -0.65 22.58
C LEU A 120 -15.58 -1.98 23.29
N SER A 121 -14.85 -2.29 24.35
CA SER A 121 -15.07 -3.49 25.17
C SER A 121 -16.40 -3.41 25.94
N ASN A 122 -16.72 -2.25 26.51
CA ASN A 122 -17.99 -2.02 27.20
C ASN A 122 -19.19 -2.02 26.25
N GLY A 123 -19.05 -1.52 25.02
CA GLY A 123 -20.07 -1.58 23.98
C GLY A 123 -20.35 -3.00 23.48
N ALA A 124 -19.32 -3.85 23.38
CA ALA A 124 -19.47 -5.25 22.99
C ALA A 124 -20.16 -6.10 24.08
N GLN A 125 -19.88 -5.82 25.35
CA GLN A 125 -20.57 -6.47 26.48
C GLN A 125 -22.03 -6.01 26.58
N ALA A 126 -22.35 -4.75 26.28
CA ALA A 126 -23.72 -4.26 26.24
C ALA A 126 -24.55 -4.91 25.10
N LEU A 127 -23.94 -5.20 23.96
CA LEU A 127 -24.59 -5.91 22.84
C LEU A 127 -24.86 -7.38 23.13
N VAL A 128 -24.08 -8.02 23.98
CA VAL A 128 -24.31 -9.43 24.42
C VAL A 128 -25.36 -9.51 25.52
N SER A 129 -25.50 -8.47 26.35
CA SER A 129 -26.46 -8.43 27.46
C SER A 129 -27.88 -7.98 27.05
N THR A 130 -28.11 -7.42 25.86
CA THR A 130 -29.42 -6.93 25.38
C THR A 130 -30.26 -7.98 24.65
N SER A 131 -29.84 -9.26 24.64
CA SER A 131 -30.71 -10.36 24.19
C SER A 131 -31.79 -10.81 25.23
N SER A 132 -31.85 -10.16 26.38
CA SER A 132 -32.87 -10.41 27.41
C SER A 132 -33.35 -9.09 28.02
N GLY A 133 -34.48 -8.58 27.48
CA GLY A 133 -35.40 -7.69 28.20
C GLY A 133 -35.14 -6.20 28.17
N GLY A 134 -36.05 -5.52 27.54
CA GLY A 134 -36.47 -4.14 27.53
C GLY A 134 -35.92 -3.10 28.48
N GLY A 135 -35.74 -1.90 27.95
CA GLY A 135 -35.62 -0.67 28.73
C GLY A 135 -34.70 0.37 28.13
N ASP A 136 -35.28 1.44 27.72
CA ASP A 136 -34.77 2.70 27.19
C ASP A 136 -33.62 3.36 28.00
N ASP A 137 -32.88 4.26 27.36
CA ASP A 137 -32.12 5.40 27.92
C ASP A 137 -30.62 5.29 28.25
N SER A 138 -29.83 4.39 27.68
CA SER A 138 -28.36 4.45 27.90
C SER A 138 -27.48 4.91 26.72
N TYR A 139 -28.08 5.24 25.58
CA TYR A 139 -27.32 5.65 24.36
C TYR A 139 -26.78 7.09 24.39
N GLY A 140 -27.22 7.94 25.31
CA GLY A 140 -26.82 9.35 25.42
C GLY A 140 -25.46 9.58 26.12
N ASN A 141 -25.13 8.78 27.13
CA ASN A 141 -23.98 9.05 28.00
C ASN A 141 -22.61 8.69 27.39
N GLY A 142 -22.53 7.69 26.52
CA GLY A 142 -21.26 7.27 25.91
C GLY A 142 -20.73 8.24 24.83
N ARG A 143 -21.62 9.00 24.18
CA ARG A 143 -21.21 10.01 23.17
C ARG A 143 -20.65 11.28 23.83
N GLY A 144 -21.25 11.76 24.89
CA GLY A 144 -20.78 12.94 25.61
C GLY A 144 -19.41 12.74 26.25
N GLN A 145 -19.15 11.57 26.84
CA GLN A 145 -17.82 11.24 27.39
C GLN A 145 -16.73 11.14 26.32
N LYS A 146 -17.04 10.60 25.13
CA LYS A 146 -16.12 10.57 23.98
C LYS A 146 -15.73 11.98 23.51
N GLU A 147 -16.68 12.86 23.41
CA GLU A 147 -16.45 14.25 22.95
C GLU A 147 -15.63 15.04 23.97
N GLU A 148 -15.87 14.84 25.25
CA GLU A 148 -15.12 15.50 26.33
C GLU A 148 -13.66 15.02 26.39
N VAL A 149 -13.42 13.72 26.29
CA VAL A 149 -12.06 13.13 26.23
C VAL A 149 -11.31 13.59 24.99
N LEU A 150 -11.95 13.57 23.81
CA LEU A 150 -11.36 14.07 22.58
C LEU A 150 -11.05 15.58 22.67
N GLY A 151 -11.90 16.35 23.35
CA GLY A 151 -11.69 17.78 23.62
C GLY A 151 -10.46 18.01 24.49
N GLN A 152 -10.28 17.23 25.57
CA GLN A 152 -9.10 17.34 26.45
C GLN A 152 -7.80 16.93 25.74
N LEU A 153 -7.84 15.89 24.89
CA LEU A 153 -6.69 15.47 24.08
C LEU A 153 -6.29 16.55 23.08
N ASN A 154 -7.26 17.14 22.38
CA ASN A 154 -7.04 18.23 21.45
C ASN A 154 -6.48 19.48 22.12
N ALA A 155 -6.89 19.77 23.38
CA ALA A 155 -6.34 20.87 24.16
C ALA A 155 -4.86 20.64 24.52
N LYS A 156 -4.47 19.41 24.87
CA LYS A 156 -3.06 19.04 25.13
C LYS A 156 -2.21 19.18 23.86
N LEU A 157 -2.71 18.70 22.73
CA LEU A 157 -2.02 18.85 21.44
C LEU A 157 -1.86 20.34 21.04
N SER A 158 -2.82 21.20 21.40
CA SER A 158 -2.71 22.63 21.15
C SER A 158 -1.65 23.29 22.03
N LYS A 159 -1.52 22.88 23.30
CA LYS A 159 -0.47 23.35 24.21
C LYS A 159 0.93 23.00 23.70
N ILE A 160 1.13 21.78 23.18
CA ILE A 160 2.42 21.36 22.58
C ILE A 160 2.82 22.35 21.47
N VAL A 161 1.91 22.67 20.57
CA VAL A 161 2.19 23.61 19.48
C VAL A 161 2.52 25.00 20.01
N GLN A 162 1.76 25.51 20.99
CA GLN A 162 2.02 26.82 21.61
C GLN A 162 3.39 26.88 22.27
N GLU A 163 3.82 25.83 22.98
CA GLU A 163 5.15 25.78 23.58
C GLU A 163 6.27 25.78 22.53
N ILE A 164 6.06 25.11 21.38
CA ILE A 164 7.01 25.12 20.25
C ILE A 164 7.09 26.51 19.61
N GLU A 165 5.93 27.15 19.37
CA GLU A 165 5.87 28.49 18.79
C GLU A 165 6.52 29.54 19.72
N THR A 166 6.27 29.47 21.05
CA THR A 166 6.93 30.34 22.03
C THR A 166 8.44 30.16 22.08
N TYR A 167 8.92 28.94 21.88
CA TYR A 167 10.37 28.65 21.80
C TYR A 167 11.00 29.27 20.55
N HIS A 168 10.37 29.11 19.38
CA HIS A 168 10.89 29.63 18.11
C HIS A 168 10.77 31.17 17.97
N ASN A 169 9.79 31.78 18.63
CA ASN A 169 9.62 33.24 18.64
C ASN A 169 10.67 33.96 19.49
N ASN A 170 11.39 33.27 20.35
CA ASN A 170 12.49 33.81 21.12
C ASN A 170 13.77 33.93 20.30
N PRO A 171 14.31 35.13 20.02
CA PRO A 171 15.49 35.31 19.17
C PRO A 171 16.79 34.73 19.79
N GLU A 172 16.82 34.47 21.10
CA GLU A 172 17.95 33.87 21.79
C GLU A 172 18.05 32.34 21.62
N ASN A 173 17.02 31.70 21.06
CA ASN A 173 16.97 30.27 20.88
C ASN A 173 17.38 29.90 19.46
N GLU A 174 18.21 28.85 19.35
CA GLU A 174 18.55 28.26 18.05
C GLU A 174 17.34 27.52 17.46
N GLN A 175 17.21 27.58 16.14
CA GLN A 175 16.20 26.77 15.44
C GLN A 175 16.50 25.29 15.63
N ASN A 176 15.50 24.51 16.07
CA ASN A 176 15.66 23.08 16.32
C ASN A 176 14.81 22.25 15.35
N ALA A 177 15.49 21.43 14.55
CA ALA A 177 14.86 20.56 13.55
C ALA A 177 13.80 19.62 14.16
N PHE A 178 14.06 19.09 15.34
CA PHE A 178 13.18 18.12 15.96
C PHE A 178 11.91 18.72 16.55
N LEU A 179 11.97 19.99 16.96
CA LEU A 179 10.75 20.73 17.38
C LEU A 179 9.84 21.01 16.16
N TYR A 180 10.39 21.35 15.00
CA TYR A 180 9.62 21.47 13.76
C TYR A 180 9.01 20.13 13.34
N TYR A 181 9.77 19.03 13.46
CA TYR A 181 9.25 17.69 13.22
C TYR A 181 8.05 17.37 14.12
N LEU A 182 8.17 17.65 15.42
CA LEU A 182 7.09 17.42 16.37
C LEU A 182 5.86 18.28 16.08
N ALA A 183 6.04 19.55 15.71
CA ALA A 183 4.95 20.42 15.27
C ALA A 183 4.25 19.85 14.02
N GLY A 184 5.04 19.38 13.04
CA GLY A 184 4.53 18.72 11.85
C GLY A 184 3.67 17.49 12.19
N MET A 185 4.12 16.61 13.09
CA MET A 185 3.34 15.45 13.55
C MET A 185 2.02 15.86 14.22
N VAL A 186 2.03 16.89 15.07
CA VAL A 186 0.82 17.36 15.74
C VAL A 186 -0.16 17.97 14.74
N TYR A 187 0.31 18.74 13.77
CA TYR A 187 -0.54 19.29 12.70
C TYR A 187 -1.09 18.21 11.78
N ASN A 188 -0.32 17.14 11.50
CA ASN A 188 -0.79 15.98 10.74
C ASN A 188 -1.96 15.29 11.47
N LYS A 189 -1.85 15.05 12.78
CA LYS A 189 -2.93 14.53 13.63
C LYS A 189 -4.18 15.41 13.64
N LYS A 190 -4.01 16.73 13.53
CA LYS A 190 -5.10 17.70 13.39
C LYS A 190 -5.64 17.81 11.96
N LYS A 191 -5.15 17.00 11.02
CA LYS A 191 -5.51 17.02 9.59
C LYS A 191 -5.25 18.37 8.89
N LYS A 192 -4.31 19.18 9.42
CA LYS A 192 -3.85 20.42 8.81
C LYS A 192 -2.60 20.16 7.95
N TYR A 193 -2.79 19.46 6.84
CA TYR A 193 -1.70 18.92 6.03
C TYR A 193 -0.73 19.97 5.50
N LYS A 194 -1.19 21.11 4.99
CA LYS A 194 -0.31 22.17 4.44
C LYS A 194 0.66 22.72 5.48
N VAL A 195 0.16 23.05 6.67
CA VAL A 195 1.00 23.56 7.77
C VAL A 195 1.95 22.47 8.26
N SER A 196 1.51 21.21 8.27
CA SER A 196 2.35 20.07 8.59
C SER A 196 3.50 19.93 7.60
N GLN A 197 3.23 20.02 6.29
CA GLN A 197 4.24 19.96 5.22
C GLN A 197 5.30 21.07 5.36
N GLU A 198 4.89 22.30 5.66
CA GLU A 198 5.79 23.43 5.87
C GLU A 198 6.74 23.18 7.06
N ASN A 199 6.19 22.76 8.20
CA ASN A 199 7.02 22.47 9.38
C ASN A 199 7.96 21.27 9.15
N MET A 200 7.49 20.19 8.51
CA MET A 200 8.34 19.05 8.18
C MET A 200 9.43 19.43 7.18
N PHE A 201 9.13 20.28 6.21
CA PHE A 201 10.12 20.79 5.27
C PHE A 201 11.21 21.61 5.98
N LEU A 202 10.84 22.51 6.91
CA LEU A 202 11.81 23.24 7.74
C LEU A 202 12.66 22.31 8.60
N SER A 203 12.06 21.26 9.17
CA SER A 203 12.81 20.24 9.91
C SER A 203 13.87 19.55 9.04
N LEU A 204 13.48 19.15 7.82
CA LEU A 204 14.36 18.44 6.89
C LEU A 204 15.45 19.33 6.30
N THR A 205 15.23 20.64 6.17
CA THR A 205 16.27 21.59 5.76
C THR A 205 17.38 21.72 6.80
N LEU A 206 17.03 21.63 8.08
CA LEU A 206 17.98 21.69 9.19
C LEU A 206 18.64 20.33 9.45
N PHE A 207 17.89 19.23 9.38
CA PHE A 207 18.38 17.87 9.62
C PHE A 207 17.76 16.85 8.66
N PRO A 208 18.35 16.59 7.49
CA PRO A 208 17.78 15.76 6.45
C PRO A 208 17.78 14.25 6.77
N TYR A 209 18.56 13.78 7.74
CA TYR A 209 18.74 12.35 8.05
C TYR A 209 17.64 11.74 8.93
N ASN A 210 16.62 12.49 9.30
CA ASN A 210 15.47 11.98 10.02
C ASN A 210 14.49 11.29 9.07
N TRP A 211 14.66 9.98 8.86
CA TRP A 211 13.79 9.22 7.94
C TRP A 211 12.32 9.22 8.37
N SER A 212 12.04 9.19 9.67
CA SER A 212 10.66 9.27 10.15
C SER A 212 9.96 10.58 9.75
N CYS A 213 10.71 11.69 9.64
CA CYS A 213 10.14 12.94 9.14
C CYS A 213 9.77 12.85 7.65
N TRP A 214 10.58 12.19 6.82
CA TRP A 214 10.27 11.92 5.42
C TRP A 214 9.02 11.05 5.27
N GLN A 215 8.90 9.98 6.06
CA GLN A 215 7.73 9.11 6.05
C GLN A 215 6.45 9.86 6.45
N GLU A 216 6.49 10.64 7.52
CA GLU A 216 5.34 11.46 7.93
C GLU A 216 4.97 12.50 6.87
N LEU A 217 5.96 13.08 6.17
CA LEU A 217 5.72 13.99 5.06
C LEU A 217 4.98 13.28 3.91
N ILE A 218 5.37 12.05 3.54
CA ILE A 218 4.69 11.24 2.52
C ILE A 218 3.23 11.00 2.90
N HIS A 219 2.95 10.74 4.17
CA HIS A 219 1.59 10.52 4.66
C HIS A 219 0.71 11.78 4.59
N THR A 220 1.28 12.98 4.51
CA THR A 220 0.49 14.22 4.39
C THR A 220 -0.06 14.48 2.98
N PHE A 221 0.53 13.90 1.94
CA PHE A 221 0.06 14.08 0.57
C PHE A 221 -1.20 13.25 0.31
N THR A 222 -2.21 13.86 -0.28
CA THR A 222 -3.49 13.21 -0.58
C THR A 222 -3.58 12.70 -2.02
N SER A 223 -2.84 13.33 -2.94
CA SER A 223 -2.82 12.97 -4.35
C SER A 223 -1.39 12.93 -4.91
N PHE A 224 -1.23 12.17 -6.00
CA PHE A 224 0.04 12.09 -6.71
C PHE A 224 0.50 13.44 -7.28
N ASP A 225 -0.44 14.22 -7.84
CA ASP A 225 -0.14 15.53 -8.43
C ASP A 225 0.39 16.51 -7.38
N GLU A 226 -0.19 16.50 -6.16
CA GLU A 226 0.30 17.30 -5.03
C GLU A 226 1.73 16.91 -4.65
N ALA A 227 2.01 15.61 -4.60
CA ALA A 227 3.31 15.07 -4.25
C ALA A 227 4.39 15.44 -5.29
N ILE A 228 4.09 15.31 -6.58
CA ILE A 228 5.02 15.72 -7.66
C ILE A 228 5.24 17.22 -7.64
N ALA A 229 4.18 18.02 -7.53
CA ALA A 229 4.32 19.47 -7.46
C ALA A 229 5.23 19.92 -6.30
N PHE A 230 5.20 19.21 -5.16
CA PHE A 230 6.10 19.45 -4.04
C PHE A 230 7.55 19.06 -4.36
N VAL A 231 7.78 17.90 -4.98
CA VAL A 231 9.11 17.45 -5.41
C VAL A 231 9.70 18.43 -6.44
N ASP A 232 8.92 18.83 -7.43
CA ASP A 232 9.35 19.77 -8.46
C ASP A 232 9.64 21.15 -7.86
N LYS A 233 8.85 21.64 -6.92
CA LYS A 233 9.11 22.87 -6.19
C LYS A 233 10.48 22.86 -5.50
N ILE A 234 10.84 21.74 -4.86
CA ILE A 234 12.15 21.60 -4.22
C ILE A 234 13.27 21.60 -5.28
N LYS A 235 13.11 20.87 -6.39
CA LYS A 235 14.08 20.80 -7.48
C LYS A 235 14.30 22.16 -8.14
N PHE A 236 13.24 22.88 -8.47
CA PHE A 236 13.32 24.20 -9.11
C PHE A 236 13.90 25.29 -8.20
N SER A 237 13.73 25.18 -6.89
CA SER A 237 14.31 26.13 -5.94
C SER A 237 15.81 25.94 -5.72
N ASN A 238 16.45 24.97 -6.37
CA ASN A 238 17.86 24.58 -6.18
C ASN A 238 18.24 24.49 -4.69
N HIS A 239 17.34 23.92 -3.90
CA HIS A 239 17.51 23.82 -2.47
C HIS A 239 18.68 22.86 -2.13
N SER A 240 19.40 23.13 -1.05
CA SER A 240 20.51 22.28 -0.59
C SER A 240 20.12 20.81 -0.36
N LEU A 241 18.82 20.54 -0.16
CA LEU A 241 18.27 19.20 -0.01
C LEU A 241 18.33 18.35 -1.28
N THR A 242 18.28 18.96 -2.48
CA THR A 242 18.30 18.20 -3.75
C THR A 242 19.59 17.40 -3.95
N ASN A 243 20.69 17.89 -3.40
CA ASN A 243 22.00 17.23 -3.47
C ASN A 243 22.20 16.20 -2.34
N ASN A 244 21.23 16.07 -1.42
CA ASN A 244 21.33 15.12 -0.32
C ASN A 244 20.81 13.75 -0.75
N ILE A 245 21.53 12.69 -0.37
CA ILE A 245 21.14 11.30 -0.67
C ILE A 245 19.76 10.95 -0.15
N MET A 246 19.33 11.54 0.98
CA MET A 246 18.01 11.30 1.59
C MET A 246 16.86 11.76 0.68
N PHE A 247 17.07 12.78 -0.14
CA PHE A 247 16.08 13.23 -1.11
C PHE A 247 15.85 12.20 -2.22
N HIS A 248 16.90 11.48 -2.65
CA HIS A 248 16.74 10.40 -3.62
C HIS A 248 15.98 9.20 -3.05
N PHE A 249 16.19 8.87 -1.77
CA PHE A 249 15.35 7.86 -1.09
C PHE A 249 13.89 8.30 -1.05
N PHE A 250 13.65 9.56 -0.71
CA PHE A 250 12.29 10.13 -0.69
C PHE A 250 11.62 10.05 -2.05
N GLU A 251 12.33 10.40 -3.14
CA GLU A 251 11.81 10.30 -4.51
C GLU A 251 11.38 8.88 -4.88
N VAL A 252 12.20 7.89 -4.54
CA VAL A 252 11.88 6.49 -4.81
C VAL A 252 10.64 6.05 -4.03
N VAL A 253 10.60 6.37 -2.73
CA VAL A 253 9.50 5.90 -1.87
C VAL A 253 8.18 6.59 -2.20
N ILE A 254 8.18 7.88 -2.53
CA ILE A 254 6.95 8.59 -2.90
C ILE A 254 6.35 8.07 -4.20
N LEU A 255 7.18 7.76 -5.21
CA LEU A 255 6.72 7.16 -6.46
C LEU A 255 6.16 5.75 -6.24
N GLN A 256 6.77 4.98 -5.36
CA GLN A 256 6.31 3.63 -5.01
C GLN A 256 5.00 3.67 -4.22
N GLU A 257 4.83 4.59 -3.26
CA GLU A 257 3.63 4.75 -2.43
C GLU A 257 2.39 5.12 -3.26
N PHE A 258 2.58 5.86 -4.36
CA PHE A 258 1.52 6.19 -5.31
C PHE A 258 1.42 5.21 -6.49
N TYR A 259 2.00 4.02 -6.38
CA TYR A 259 1.93 2.93 -7.37
C TYR A 259 2.40 3.32 -8.78
N GLN A 260 3.33 4.28 -8.90
CA GLN A 260 3.82 4.72 -10.20
C GLN A 260 4.92 3.80 -10.72
N GLN A 261 4.68 3.21 -11.88
CA GLN A 261 5.64 2.33 -12.57
C GLN A 261 6.39 3.10 -13.67
N LEU A 262 7.20 4.08 -13.25
CA LEU A 262 7.99 4.87 -14.18
C LEU A 262 9.39 4.26 -14.36
N ALA A 263 9.92 4.29 -15.59
CA ALA A 263 11.30 3.87 -15.86
C ALA A 263 12.33 4.68 -15.04
N THR A 264 11.99 5.92 -14.67
CA THR A 264 12.78 6.76 -13.78
C THR A 264 12.88 6.19 -12.36
N LEU A 265 11.82 5.56 -11.85
CA LEU A 265 11.81 4.92 -10.53
C LEU A 265 12.84 3.78 -10.46
N THR A 266 12.81 2.87 -11.43
CA THR A 266 13.75 1.74 -11.47
C THR A 266 15.19 2.22 -11.66
N SER A 267 15.42 3.22 -12.49
CA SER A 267 16.77 3.79 -12.70
C SER A 267 17.32 4.49 -11.45
N SER A 268 16.47 5.22 -10.71
CA SER A 268 16.86 5.87 -9.45
C SER A 268 17.12 4.85 -8.34
N LEU A 269 16.30 3.80 -8.26
CA LEU A 269 16.50 2.70 -7.31
C LEU A 269 17.83 1.97 -7.57
N LEU A 270 18.14 1.65 -8.83
CA LEU A 270 19.40 0.98 -9.19
C LEU A 270 20.62 1.82 -8.82
N LYS A 271 20.58 3.13 -9.05
CA LYS A 271 21.68 4.03 -8.61
C LYS A 271 21.88 4.01 -7.09
N LEU A 272 20.79 3.99 -6.32
CA LEU A 272 20.89 3.87 -4.86
C LEU A 272 21.44 2.51 -4.43
N MET A 273 21.06 1.43 -5.11
CA MET A 273 21.57 0.08 -4.83
C MET A 273 23.07 -0.06 -5.17
N GLU A 274 23.59 0.70 -6.15
CA GLU A 274 25.04 0.78 -6.42
C GLU A 274 25.80 1.45 -5.26
N ILE A 275 25.19 2.45 -4.59
CA ILE A 275 25.81 3.14 -3.44
C ILE A 275 25.67 2.29 -2.17
N PHE A 276 24.53 1.60 -1.99
CA PHE A 276 24.19 0.80 -0.81
C PHE A 276 23.89 -0.66 -1.17
N PRO A 277 24.88 -1.47 -1.56
CA PRO A 277 24.65 -2.81 -2.09
C PRO A 277 24.06 -3.80 -1.07
N SER A 278 24.36 -3.62 0.22
CA SER A 278 23.90 -4.52 1.30
C SER A 278 22.68 -3.98 2.05
N PHE A 279 22.09 -2.87 1.63
CA PHE A 279 20.96 -2.26 2.32
C PHE A 279 19.64 -2.97 1.97
N ASN A 280 19.14 -3.80 2.88
CA ASN A 280 17.94 -4.60 2.68
C ASN A 280 16.67 -3.75 2.45
N TYR A 281 16.60 -2.53 2.97
CA TYR A 281 15.49 -1.60 2.71
C TYR A 281 15.29 -1.33 1.22
N LEU A 282 16.37 -1.12 0.44
CA LEU A 282 16.27 -0.92 -1.01
C LEU A 282 15.81 -2.18 -1.74
N LYS A 283 16.24 -3.36 -1.29
CA LYS A 283 15.76 -4.64 -1.82
C LYS A 283 14.27 -4.83 -1.55
N VAL A 284 13.77 -4.36 -0.39
CA VAL A 284 12.34 -4.35 -0.08
C VAL A 284 11.59 -3.40 -1.03
N GLN A 285 12.13 -2.21 -1.30
CA GLN A 285 11.51 -1.31 -2.30
C GLN A 285 11.44 -1.96 -3.68
N GLN A 286 12.50 -2.66 -4.09
CA GLN A 286 12.50 -3.45 -5.34
C GLN A 286 11.44 -4.54 -5.34
N PHE A 287 11.29 -5.27 -4.21
CA PHE A 287 10.22 -6.25 -4.01
C PHE A 287 8.84 -5.62 -4.15
N LEU A 288 8.58 -4.48 -3.50
CA LEU A 288 7.29 -3.79 -3.55
C LEU A 288 6.94 -3.31 -4.97
N ILE A 289 7.93 -2.81 -5.72
CA ILE A 289 7.75 -2.42 -7.13
C ILE A 289 7.36 -3.62 -7.98
N ALA A 290 8.05 -4.76 -7.83
CA ALA A 290 7.71 -5.99 -8.55
C ALA A 290 6.32 -6.54 -8.14
N TYR A 291 6.00 -6.51 -6.84
CA TYR A 291 4.71 -6.91 -6.30
C TYR A 291 3.55 -6.06 -6.85
N HIS A 292 3.69 -4.73 -6.88
CA HIS A 292 2.70 -3.83 -7.44
C HIS A 292 2.63 -3.90 -8.98
N GLY A 293 3.73 -4.30 -9.62
CA GLY A 293 3.79 -4.62 -11.05
C GLY A 293 3.17 -5.97 -11.42
N LEU A 294 2.66 -6.71 -10.44
CA LEU A 294 2.10 -8.07 -10.61
C LEU A 294 3.11 -9.11 -11.10
N ASP A 295 4.42 -8.82 -11.01
CA ASP A 295 5.49 -9.77 -11.29
C ASP A 295 5.88 -10.54 -10.02
N TYR A 296 5.00 -11.46 -9.64
CA TYR A 296 5.15 -12.23 -8.40
C TYR A 296 6.36 -13.17 -8.42
N PHE A 297 6.80 -13.65 -9.61
CA PHE A 297 7.98 -14.51 -9.70
C PHE A 297 9.25 -13.75 -9.33
N GLN A 298 9.42 -12.56 -9.91
CA GLN A 298 10.58 -11.73 -9.59
C GLN A 298 10.53 -11.25 -8.14
N ALA A 299 9.35 -10.88 -7.66
CA ALA A 299 9.13 -10.49 -6.26
C ALA A 299 9.51 -11.62 -5.29
N GLU A 300 9.12 -12.88 -5.56
CA GLU A 300 9.50 -14.04 -4.75
C GLU A 300 11.02 -14.21 -4.67
N VAL A 301 11.71 -14.17 -5.80
CA VAL A 301 13.18 -14.32 -5.85
C VAL A 301 13.89 -13.21 -5.07
N ILE A 302 13.39 -11.97 -5.16
CA ILE A 302 13.98 -10.83 -4.43
C ILE A 302 13.79 -11.02 -2.92
N PHE A 303 12.59 -11.40 -2.49
CA PHE A 303 12.31 -11.54 -1.06
C PHE A 303 13.02 -12.76 -0.44
N ASP A 304 13.15 -13.85 -1.17
CA ASP A 304 13.93 -15.01 -0.72
C ASP A 304 15.40 -14.60 -0.45
N LYS A 305 16.02 -13.76 -1.31
CA LYS A 305 17.36 -13.21 -1.07
C LYS A 305 17.43 -12.29 0.16
N ILE A 306 16.34 -11.57 0.47
CA ILE A 306 16.27 -10.77 1.69
C ILE A 306 16.27 -11.67 2.92
N LEU A 307 15.48 -12.75 2.90
CA LEU A 307 15.42 -13.73 4.00
C LEU A 307 16.74 -14.52 4.17
N GLU A 308 17.48 -14.74 3.10
CA GLU A 308 18.83 -15.32 3.19
C GLU A 308 19.82 -14.40 3.90
N SER A 309 19.73 -13.08 3.65
CA SER A 309 20.59 -12.07 4.27
C SER A 309 20.16 -11.71 5.71
N ASP A 310 18.86 -11.73 6.00
CA ASP A 310 18.27 -11.41 7.30
C ASP A 310 17.11 -12.37 7.62
N PRO A 311 17.41 -13.58 8.14
CA PRO A 311 16.39 -14.61 8.39
C PRO A 311 15.38 -14.24 9.49
N LEU A 312 15.74 -13.30 10.38
CA LEU A 312 14.89 -12.91 11.51
C LEU A 312 14.05 -11.66 11.23
N ARG A 313 14.10 -11.14 10.01
CA ARG A 313 13.31 -9.98 9.60
C ARG A 313 11.82 -10.31 9.56
N LEU A 314 11.02 -9.52 10.29
CA LEU A 314 9.56 -9.60 10.26
C LEU A 314 8.93 -8.42 9.51
N ASP A 315 9.70 -7.33 9.29
CA ASP A 315 9.22 -6.16 8.58
C ASP A 315 8.88 -6.54 7.12
N ASP A 316 7.70 -6.14 6.63
CA ASP A 316 7.16 -6.41 5.29
C ASP A 316 6.86 -7.89 4.99
N LEU A 317 7.02 -8.79 5.97
CA LEU A 317 6.77 -10.23 5.80
C LEU A 317 5.26 -10.54 5.67
N ASP A 318 4.38 -9.67 6.17
CA ASP A 318 2.94 -9.74 5.96
C ASP A 318 2.59 -9.53 4.46
N THR A 319 3.21 -8.56 3.79
CA THR A 319 3.04 -8.33 2.35
C THR A 319 3.55 -9.51 1.53
N TYR A 320 4.70 -10.08 1.91
CA TYR A 320 5.22 -11.31 1.28
C TYR A 320 4.29 -12.50 1.48
N SER A 321 3.74 -12.68 2.69
CA SER A 321 2.78 -13.75 2.98
C SER A 321 1.49 -13.61 2.15
N ASN A 322 1.05 -12.36 1.92
CA ASN A 322 -0.10 -12.06 1.09
C ASN A 322 0.16 -12.40 -0.39
N MET A 323 1.37 -12.11 -0.88
CA MET A 323 1.80 -12.52 -2.22
C MET A 323 1.80 -14.05 -2.36
N LEU A 324 2.35 -14.78 -1.38
CA LEU A 324 2.37 -16.24 -1.37
C LEU A 324 0.96 -16.84 -1.33
N TYR A 325 0.02 -16.17 -0.66
CA TYR A 325 -1.39 -16.55 -0.67
C TYR A 325 -1.98 -16.43 -2.08
N VAL A 326 -1.74 -15.32 -2.77
CA VAL A 326 -2.21 -15.10 -4.16
C VAL A 326 -1.57 -16.10 -5.13
N MET A 327 -0.31 -16.47 -4.92
CA MET A 327 0.40 -17.49 -5.72
C MET A 327 0.05 -18.95 -5.35
N GLU A 328 -0.82 -19.16 -4.35
CA GLU A 328 -1.18 -20.48 -3.80
C GLU A 328 0.01 -21.33 -3.31
N LYS A 329 1.11 -20.70 -2.87
CA LYS A 329 2.32 -21.36 -2.37
C LYS A 329 2.14 -21.90 -0.93
N LYS A 330 1.30 -22.92 -0.78
CA LYS A 330 0.88 -23.49 0.54
C LYS A 330 2.05 -23.90 1.44
N TYR A 331 3.08 -24.50 0.90
CA TYR A 331 4.23 -25.00 1.68
C TYR A 331 5.08 -23.85 2.26
N LYS A 332 5.37 -22.80 1.46
CA LYS A 332 6.12 -21.62 1.96
C LYS A 332 5.32 -20.88 3.02
N LEU A 333 4.03 -20.64 2.77
CA LEU A 333 3.17 -19.96 3.73
C LEU A 333 3.00 -20.75 5.03
N SER A 334 2.90 -22.11 4.96
CA SER A 334 2.87 -22.97 6.15
C SER A 334 4.18 -22.88 6.95
N PHE A 335 5.32 -22.84 6.28
CA PHE A 335 6.61 -22.64 6.92
C PHE A 335 6.67 -21.29 7.64
N LEU A 336 6.31 -20.20 6.97
CA LEU A 336 6.31 -18.85 7.55
C LEU A 336 5.37 -18.73 8.75
N ALA A 337 4.17 -19.33 8.68
CA ALA A 337 3.20 -19.32 9.77
C ALA A 337 3.69 -20.07 11.03
N GLN A 338 4.61 -21.02 10.87
CA GLN A 338 5.24 -21.71 12.01
C GLN A 338 6.53 -21.03 12.48
N PHE A 339 7.24 -20.37 11.57
CA PHE A 339 8.52 -19.73 11.86
C PHE A 339 8.39 -18.36 12.50
N ALA A 340 7.54 -17.47 11.95
CA ALA A 340 7.38 -16.11 12.45
C ALA A 340 6.98 -16.03 13.94
N PRO A 341 6.09 -16.89 14.50
CA PRO A 341 5.79 -16.87 15.94
C PRO A 341 6.94 -17.29 16.85
N LYS A 342 7.98 -17.95 16.31
CA LYS A 342 9.18 -18.30 17.08
C LYS A 342 10.10 -17.10 17.25
N ILE A 343 10.05 -16.14 16.31
CA ILE A 343 10.82 -14.90 16.37
C ILE A 343 10.10 -13.93 17.31
N ASP A 344 8.87 -13.53 16.98
CA ASP A 344 8.03 -12.66 17.81
C ASP A 344 6.55 -12.96 17.60
N LYS A 345 5.91 -13.43 18.65
CA LYS A 345 4.50 -13.84 18.66
C LYS A 345 3.52 -12.65 18.76
N PHE A 346 4.00 -11.49 19.22
CA PHE A 346 3.17 -10.33 19.53
C PHE A 346 3.33 -9.19 18.53
N ARG A 347 3.76 -9.49 17.32
CA ARG A 347 3.78 -8.53 16.21
C ARG A 347 2.52 -8.65 15.36
N PRO A 348 1.97 -7.52 14.85
CA PRO A 348 0.82 -7.55 13.96
C PRO A 348 1.11 -8.29 12.65
N GLU A 349 2.33 -8.16 12.09
CA GLU A 349 2.77 -8.87 10.89
C GLU A 349 2.69 -10.39 11.08
N THR A 350 3.18 -10.89 12.21
CA THR A 350 3.10 -12.33 12.55
C THR A 350 1.66 -12.82 12.62
N CYS A 351 0.77 -12.03 13.21
CA CYS A 351 -0.65 -12.38 13.26
C CYS A 351 -1.27 -12.42 11.86
N CYS A 352 -0.91 -11.49 10.97
CA CYS A 352 -1.38 -11.48 9.58
C CYS A 352 -0.89 -12.73 8.80
N ILE A 353 0.36 -13.14 8.98
CA ILE A 353 0.92 -14.35 8.34
C ILE A 353 0.14 -15.60 8.76
N ILE A 354 -0.13 -15.74 10.07
CA ILE A 354 -0.91 -16.87 10.60
C ILE A 354 -2.33 -16.83 10.05
N ALA A 355 -2.94 -15.66 9.97
CA ALA A 355 -4.28 -15.48 9.42
C ALA A 355 -4.33 -15.89 7.94
N ASN A 356 -3.37 -15.44 7.11
CA ASN A 356 -3.26 -15.83 5.70
C ASN A 356 -3.13 -17.36 5.53
N TYR A 357 -2.39 -18.01 6.43
CA TYR A 357 -2.29 -19.47 6.42
C TYR A 357 -3.61 -20.18 6.72
N HIS A 358 -4.38 -19.68 7.73
CA HIS A 358 -5.72 -20.22 8.02
C HIS A 358 -6.71 -19.93 6.89
N SER A 359 -6.64 -18.75 6.28
CA SER A 359 -7.43 -18.38 5.10
C SER A 359 -7.19 -19.35 3.95
N MET A 360 -5.92 -19.67 3.64
CA MET A 360 -5.57 -20.65 2.61
C MET A 360 -6.09 -22.08 2.90
N LYS A 361 -6.37 -22.39 4.17
CA LYS A 361 -7.03 -23.63 4.60
C LYS A 361 -8.55 -23.55 4.58
N CYS A 362 -9.13 -22.44 4.12
CA CYS A 362 -10.57 -22.15 4.21
C CYS A 362 -11.10 -22.13 5.66
N GLU A 363 -10.24 -21.86 6.63
CA GLU A 363 -10.61 -21.71 8.04
C GLU A 363 -10.86 -20.22 8.36
N HIS A 364 -11.85 -19.62 7.68
CA HIS A 364 -12.13 -18.17 7.68
C HIS A 364 -12.34 -17.57 9.07
N GLU A 365 -13.02 -18.29 9.97
CA GLU A 365 -13.27 -17.82 11.34
C GLU A 365 -11.98 -17.67 12.15
N LYS A 366 -11.04 -18.61 11.99
CA LYS A 366 -9.72 -18.52 12.63
C LYS A 366 -8.88 -17.41 12.03
N ALA A 367 -8.92 -17.24 10.70
CA ALA A 367 -8.26 -16.13 10.04
C ALA A 367 -8.72 -14.78 10.58
N ILE A 368 -10.04 -14.56 10.69
CA ILE A 368 -10.64 -13.36 11.28
C ILE A 368 -10.18 -13.15 12.74
N MET A 369 -10.09 -14.21 13.53
CA MET A 369 -9.61 -14.11 14.91
C MET A 369 -8.17 -13.58 14.98
N TYR A 370 -7.28 -14.06 14.10
CA TYR A 370 -5.89 -13.59 14.05
C TYR A 370 -5.77 -12.18 13.47
N TYR A 371 -6.57 -11.79 12.47
CA TYR A 371 -6.62 -10.39 12.01
C TYR A 371 -7.12 -9.45 13.10
N LYS A 372 -8.17 -9.82 13.85
CA LYS A 372 -8.62 -9.05 15.03
C LYS A 372 -7.48 -8.89 16.05
N ARG A 373 -6.71 -9.96 16.29
CA ARG A 373 -5.55 -9.89 17.17
C ARG A 373 -4.46 -8.95 16.64
N ALA A 374 -4.18 -8.96 15.33
CA ALA A 374 -3.27 -7.99 14.70
C ALA A 374 -3.75 -6.55 14.93
N LEU A 375 -5.05 -6.30 14.81
CA LEU A 375 -5.66 -5.00 15.04
C LEU A 375 -5.68 -4.54 16.49
N THR A 376 -5.72 -5.47 17.47
CA THR A 376 -5.53 -5.12 18.88
C THR A 376 -4.09 -4.72 19.19
N LEU A 377 -3.12 -5.28 18.47
CA LEU A 377 -1.70 -4.91 18.61
C LEU A 377 -1.38 -3.60 17.88
N ASN A 378 -1.93 -3.41 16.68
CA ASN A 378 -1.80 -2.18 15.90
C ASN A 378 -3.10 -1.88 15.14
N LYS A 379 -3.85 -0.87 15.59
CA LYS A 379 -5.12 -0.43 14.98
C LYS A 379 -4.97 0.11 13.57
N TYR A 380 -3.77 0.58 13.23
CA TYR A 380 -3.43 1.15 11.93
C TYR A 380 -2.87 0.11 10.94
N CYS A 381 -2.94 -1.17 11.28
CA CYS A 381 -2.53 -2.25 10.38
C CYS A 381 -3.51 -2.36 9.21
N LEU A 382 -3.15 -1.74 8.10
CA LEU A 382 -3.98 -1.69 6.89
C LEU A 382 -4.24 -3.08 6.31
N SER A 383 -3.19 -3.90 6.21
CA SER A 383 -3.29 -5.27 5.69
C SER A 383 -4.34 -6.09 6.44
N ALA A 384 -4.38 -5.97 7.78
CA ALA A 384 -5.33 -6.71 8.60
C ALA A 384 -6.78 -6.29 8.36
N TRP A 385 -7.07 -4.99 8.21
CA TRP A 385 -8.42 -4.50 7.90
C TRP A 385 -8.91 -4.99 6.53
N THR A 386 -8.07 -4.85 5.51
CA THR A 386 -8.42 -5.21 4.13
C THR A 386 -8.63 -6.71 3.99
N LEU A 387 -7.71 -7.53 4.52
CA LEU A 387 -7.80 -8.99 4.45
C LEU A 387 -8.95 -9.55 5.30
N MET A 388 -9.21 -8.96 6.47
CA MET A 388 -10.39 -9.32 7.27
C MET A 388 -11.70 -9.05 6.51
N GLY A 389 -11.73 -7.98 5.71
CA GLY A 389 -12.86 -7.70 4.82
C GLY A 389 -13.07 -8.81 3.79
N HIS A 390 -12.00 -9.34 3.17
CA HIS A 390 -12.09 -10.46 2.24
C HIS A 390 -12.64 -11.72 2.92
N GLU A 391 -12.17 -12.04 4.13
CA GLU A 391 -12.69 -13.20 4.87
C GLU A 391 -14.19 -13.09 5.18
N PHE A 392 -14.68 -11.87 5.49
CA PHE A 392 -16.10 -11.66 5.69
C PHE A 392 -16.92 -11.79 4.40
N VAL A 393 -16.35 -11.44 3.25
CA VAL A 393 -17.00 -11.69 1.94
C VAL A 393 -17.13 -13.19 1.68
N GLU A 394 -16.10 -13.98 1.93
CA GLU A 394 -16.13 -15.44 1.80
C GLU A 394 -17.18 -16.08 2.73
N LEU A 395 -17.34 -15.55 3.94
CA LEU A 395 -18.40 -15.96 4.87
C LEU A 395 -19.80 -15.40 4.52
N LYS A 396 -19.93 -14.68 3.39
CA LYS A 396 -21.17 -14.02 2.94
C LYS A 396 -21.74 -13.01 3.95
N ASN A 397 -20.88 -12.45 4.80
CA ASN A 397 -21.24 -11.39 5.74
C ASN A 397 -20.86 -10.01 5.18
N SER A 398 -21.65 -9.53 4.21
CA SER A 398 -21.36 -8.28 3.49
C SER A 398 -21.35 -7.05 4.41
N HIS A 399 -22.14 -7.02 5.48
CA HIS A 399 -22.14 -5.88 6.41
C HIS A 399 -20.83 -5.76 7.19
N ALA A 400 -20.31 -6.87 7.70
CA ALA A 400 -19.03 -6.88 8.40
C ALA A 400 -17.86 -6.60 7.44
N ALA A 401 -17.95 -7.06 6.19
CA ALA A 401 -16.98 -6.76 5.14
C ALA A 401 -16.92 -5.25 4.85
N ILE A 402 -18.07 -4.61 4.63
CA ILE A 402 -18.16 -3.16 4.37
C ILE A 402 -17.56 -2.36 5.53
N GLU A 403 -17.89 -2.73 6.79
CA GLU A 403 -17.30 -2.03 7.96
C GLU A 403 -15.78 -2.19 8.01
N SER A 404 -15.27 -3.39 7.74
CA SER A 404 -13.82 -3.65 7.72
C SER A 404 -13.10 -2.84 6.64
N TYR A 405 -13.64 -2.81 5.42
CA TYR A 405 -13.07 -2.01 4.33
C TYR A 405 -13.18 -0.50 4.55
N ARG A 406 -14.28 -0.02 5.17
CA ARG A 406 -14.39 1.39 5.58
C ARG A 406 -13.31 1.78 6.57
N ARG A 407 -13.03 0.93 7.55
CA ARG A 407 -11.92 1.14 8.49
C ARG A 407 -10.56 1.14 7.80
N ALA A 408 -10.36 0.28 6.80
CA ALA A 408 -9.16 0.30 5.98
C ALA A 408 -8.99 1.62 5.22
N VAL A 409 -10.06 2.14 4.59
CA VAL A 409 -10.05 3.43 3.89
C VAL A 409 -9.84 4.61 4.86
N ASP A 410 -10.43 4.58 6.05
CA ASP A 410 -10.23 5.60 7.08
C ASP A 410 -8.77 5.63 7.57
N THR A 411 -8.12 4.46 7.60
CA THR A 411 -6.71 4.32 8.00
C THR A 411 -5.77 4.82 6.90
N ASN A 412 -5.98 4.39 5.67
CA ASN A 412 -5.21 4.85 4.51
C ASN A 412 -6.12 5.02 3.28
N PRO A 413 -6.51 6.26 2.95
CA PRO A 413 -7.36 6.52 1.78
C PRO A 413 -6.66 6.31 0.43
N LYS A 414 -5.32 6.10 0.41
CA LYS A 414 -4.54 5.85 -0.81
C LYS A 414 -4.52 4.39 -1.23
N ASP A 415 -4.94 3.46 -0.36
CA ASP A 415 -4.96 2.04 -0.71
C ASP A 415 -6.15 1.70 -1.61
N PHE A 416 -5.87 1.51 -2.88
CA PHE A 416 -6.87 1.12 -3.88
C PHE A 416 -7.58 -0.20 -3.55
N ARG A 417 -6.92 -1.12 -2.84
CA ARG A 417 -7.47 -2.45 -2.51
C ARG A 417 -8.68 -2.35 -1.59
N ALA A 418 -8.63 -1.45 -0.60
CA ALA A 418 -9.75 -1.21 0.29
C ALA A 418 -10.95 -0.61 -0.45
N TRP A 419 -10.72 0.34 -1.37
CA TRP A 419 -11.76 0.90 -2.23
C TRP A 419 -12.36 -0.14 -3.18
N TYR A 420 -11.51 -0.98 -3.77
CA TYR A 420 -11.94 -2.08 -4.64
C TYR A 420 -12.77 -3.11 -3.87
N GLY A 421 -12.34 -3.50 -2.66
CA GLY A 421 -13.09 -4.39 -1.77
C GLY A 421 -14.46 -3.84 -1.36
N LEU A 422 -14.56 -2.52 -1.11
CA LEU A 422 -15.87 -1.87 -0.91
C LEU A 422 -16.77 -2.02 -2.15
N GLY A 423 -16.21 -1.79 -3.34
CA GLY A 423 -16.93 -1.99 -4.60
C GLY A 423 -17.48 -3.40 -4.73
N GLN A 424 -16.64 -4.41 -4.48
CA GLN A 424 -17.04 -5.83 -4.52
C GLN A 424 -18.15 -6.15 -3.48
N ALA A 425 -18.02 -5.64 -2.26
CA ALA A 425 -19.01 -5.88 -1.23
C ALA A 425 -20.39 -5.29 -1.58
N TYR A 426 -20.43 -4.10 -2.20
CA TYR A 426 -21.67 -3.51 -2.71
C TYR A 426 -22.20 -4.19 -3.96
N GLU A 427 -21.33 -4.72 -4.82
CA GLU A 427 -21.71 -5.51 -5.99
C GLU A 427 -22.42 -6.81 -5.59
N VAL A 428 -21.91 -7.52 -4.55
CA VAL A 428 -22.56 -8.71 -3.99
C VAL A 428 -23.95 -8.40 -3.41
N LEU A 429 -24.20 -7.15 -2.98
CA LEU A 429 -25.50 -6.68 -2.52
C LEU A 429 -26.39 -6.14 -3.64
N ASP A 430 -26.01 -6.34 -4.92
CA ASP A 430 -26.70 -5.81 -6.11
C ASP A 430 -26.84 -4.27 -6.13
N MET A 431 -26.03 -3.57 -5.34
CA MET A 431 -26.01 -2.10 -5.27
C MET A 431 -24.99 -1.52 -6.26
N HIS A 432 -25.21 -1.73 -7.55
CA HIS A 432 -24.24 -1.42 -8.61
C HIS A 432 -23.85 0.07 -8.72
N LEU A 433 -24.74 1.01 -8.36
CA LEU A 433 -24.41 2.45 -8.37
C LEU A 433 -23.37 2.81 -7.29
N TYR A 434 -23.49 2.22 -6.08
CA TYR A 434 -22.50 2.39 -5.02
C TYR A 434 -21.19 1.68 -5.38
N ALA A 435 -21.27 0.46 -5.91
CA ALA A 435 -20.11 -0.28 -6.38
C ALA A 435 -19.31 0.53 -7.43
N LEU A 436 -20.00 1.13 -8.40
CA LEU A 436 -19.41 1.97 -9.44
C LEU A 436 -18.63 3.16 -8.83
N TYR A 437 -19.20 3.86 -7.85
CA TYR A 437 -18.51 4.97 -7.17
C TYR A 437 -17.20 4.53 -6.53
N TYR A 438 -17.21 3.39 -5.80
CA TYR A 438 -16.01 2.88 -5.14
C TYR A 438 -14.97 2.35 -6.12
N TYR A 439 -15.38 1.69 -7.19
CA TYR A 439 -14.48 1.26 -8.26
C TYR A 439 -13.85 2.44 -9.01
N GLN A 440 -14.59 3.52 -9.26
CA GLN A 440 -14.04 4.74 -9.85
C GLN A 440 -12.98 5.38 -8.93
N LYS A 441 -13.20 5.38 -7.61
CA LYS A 441 -12.18 5.82 -6.63
C LYS A 441 -10.94 4.94 -6.67
N ALA A 442 -11.09 3.62 -6.68
CA ALA A 442 -9.97 2.69 -6.80
C ALA A 442 -9.18 2.92 -8.11
N THR A 443 -9.89 3.07 -9.23
CA THR A 443 -9.28 3.33 -10.54
C THR A 443 -8.54 4.68 -10.61
N SER A 444 -9.02 5.72 -9.90
CA SER A 444 -8.32 7.00 -9.83
C SER A 444 -6.98 6.90 -9.09
N LEU A 445 -6.83 5.94 -8.17
CA LEU A 445 -5.59 5.68 -7.45
C LEU A 445 -4.64 4.81 -8.27
N GLN A 446 -5.16 3.78 -8.93
CA GLN A 446 -4.37 2.89 -9.80
C GLN A 446 -5.02 2.70 -11.18
N PRO A 447 -4.81 3.63 -12.11
CA PRO A 447 -5.46 3.61 -13.42
C PRO A 447 -4.95 2.50 -14.35
N LEU A 448 -3.81 1.87 -14.05
CA LEU A 448 -3.18 0.84 -14.87
C LEU A 448 -3.57 -0.60 -14.51
N ASP A 449 -4.47 -0.81 -13.56
CA ASP A 449 -4.98 -2.14 -13.23
C ASP A 449 -6.23 -2.48 -14.06
N LYS A 450 -6.10 -3.47 -14.96
CA LYS A 450 -7.18 -3.92 -15.85
C LYS A 450 -8.41 -4.43 -15.09
N ARG A 451 -8.22 -5.05 -13.92
CA ARG A 451 -9.31 -5.63 -13.11
C ARG A 451 -10.33 -4.59 -12.68
N MET A 452 -9.87 -3.38 -12.38
CA MET A 452 -10.75 -2.28 -11.97
C MET A 452 -11.60 -1.79 -13.12
N TRP A 453 -11.02 -1.66 -14.32
CA TRP A 453 -11.78 -1.28 -15.52
C TRP A 453 -12.77 -2.35 -15.93
N GLN A 454 -12.44 -3.63 -15.76
CA GLN A 454 -13.38 -4.74 -15.95
C GLN A 454 -14.56 -4.66 -14.98
N ALA A 455 -14.30 -4.42 -13.69
CA ALA A 455 -15.34 -4.28 -12.67
C ALA A 455 -16.27 -3.09 -12.96
N ILE A 456 -15.71 -1.94 -13.38
CA ILE A 456 -16.48 -0.77 -13.82
C ILE A 456 -17.36 -1.14 -15.03
N GLY A 457 -16.80 -1.83 -16.02
CA GLY A 457 -17.55 -2.28 -17.20
C GLY A 457 -18.71 -3.21 -16.84
N ASN A 458 -18.49 -4.17 -15.92
CA ASN A 458 -19.54 -5.05 -15.41
C ASN A 458 -20.66 -4.27 -14.69
N CYS A 459 -20.28 -3.27 -13.87
CA CYS A 459 -21.27 -2.41 -13.21
C CYS A 459 -22.10 -1.61 -14.22
N TYR A 460 -21.48 -1.03 -15.24
CA TYR A 460 -22.19 -0.31 -16.30
C TYR A 460 -23.14 -1.23 -17.09
N GLU A 461 -22.72 -2.45 -17.40
CA GLU A 461 -23.57 -3.45 -18.04
C GLU A 461 -24.83 -3.74 -17.19
N LYS A 462 -24.67 -3.89 -15.86
CA LYS A 462 -25.78 -4.14 -14.93
C LYS A 462 -26.70 -2.93 -14.72
N ILE A 463 -26.19 -1.71 -14.87
CA ILE A 463 -26.95 -0.45 -14.78
C ILE A 463 -27.67 -0.13 -16.11
N ASP A 464 -27.49 -0.97 -17.15
CA ASP A 464 -28.04 -0.78 -18.51
C ASP A 464 -27.47 0.46 -19.20
N LYS A 465 -26.15 0.66 -19.08
CA LYS A 465 -25.37 1.69 -19.78
C LYS A 465 -24.30 1.05 -20.67
N PRO A 466 -24.70 0.48 -21.82
CA PRO A 466 -23.80 -0.32 -22.63
C PRO A 466 -22.67 0.51 -23.29
N GLU A 467 -22.87 1.78 -23.60
CA GLU A 467 -21.85 2.63 -24.23
C GLU A 467 -20.66 2.86 -23.29
N GLU A 468 -20.92 3.22 -22.01
CA GLU A 468 -19.89 3.40 -20.99
C GLU A 468 -19.20 2.08 -20.63
N ALA A 469 -19.94 0.96 -20.71
CA ALA A 469 -19.38 -0.37 -20.51
C ALA A 469 -18.34 -0.70 -21.59
N VAL A 470 -18.63 -0.43 -22.88
CA VAL A 470 -17.68 -0.63 -23.99
C VAL A 470 -16.40 0.18 -23.75
N ILE A 471 -16.51 1.46 -23.43
CA ILE A 471 -15.34 2.33 -23.16
C ILE A 471 -14.48 1.76 -22.01
N SER A 472 -15.12 1.23 -20.97
CA SER A 472 -14.41 0.67 -19.81
C SER A 472 -13.68 -0.62 -20.17
N PHE A 473 -14.31 -1.53 -20.89
CA PHE A 473 -13.67 -2.77 -21.36
C PHE A 473 -12.58 -2.53 -22.39
N GLU A 474 -12.74 -1.54 -23.30
CA GLU A 474 -11.68 -1.16 -24.23
C GLU A 474 -10.43 -0.67 -23.50
N LYS A 475 -10.60 0.17 -22.46
CA LYS A 475 -9.49 0.60 -21.60
C LYS A 475 -8.81 -0.59 -20.93
N ALA A 476 -9.58 -1.57 -20.45
CA ALA A 476 -9.02 -2.79 -19.86
C ALA A 476 -8.15 -3.56 -20.89
N LEU A 477 -8.59 -3.69 -22.14
CA LEU A 477 -7.80 -4.33 -23.21
C LEU A 477 -6.52 -3.56 -23.55
N ILE A 478 -6.58 -2.23 -23.61
CA ILE A 478 -5.39 -1.40 -23.89
C ILE A 478 -4.33 -1.58 -22.79
N ILE A 479 -4.77 -1.64 -21.54
CA ILE A 479 -3.87 -1.82 -20.39
C ILE A 479 -3.26 -3.22 -20.41
N ASP A 480 -4.06 -4.26 -20.69
CA ASP A 480 -3.58 -5.65 -20.77
C ASP A 480 -2.49 -5.80 -21.85
N ASN A 481 -2.69 -5.21 -23.01
CA ASN A 481 -1.73 -5.22 -24.10
C ASN A 481 -0.41 -4.48 -23.73
N ARG A 482 -0.49 -3.35 -23.04
CA ARG A 482 0.70 -2.61 -22.60
C ARG A 482 1.51 -3.36 -21.56
N SER A 483 0.85 -4.01 -20.62
CA SER A 483 1.50 -4.77 -19.55
C SER A 483 2.31 -5.96 -20.10
N ARG A 484 1.84 -6.61 -21.17
CA ARG A 484 2.47 -7.81 -21.73
C ARG A 484 3.54 -7.51 -22.78
N ASN A 485 3.42 -6.44 -23.54
CA ASN A 485 4.40 -6.07 -24.58
C ASN A 485 5.78 -5.67 -24.02
N GLY A 486 5.89 -5.35 -22.73
CA GLY A 486 7.18 -5.09 -22.07
C GLY A 486 8.05 -6.34 -21.90
N TRP A 487 7.50 -7.55 -21.94
CA TRP A 487 8.19 -8.81 -21.59
C TRP A 487 8.40 -9.78 -22.76
N LEU A 488 7.64 -9.63 -23.87
CA LEU A 488 7.62 -10.57 -25.00
C LEU A 488 7.78 -9.83 -26.33
N SER A 489 8.96 -9.22 -26.54
CA SER A 489 9.28 -8.49 -27.78
C SER A 489 9.51 -9.38 -29.03
N SER A 490 9.21 -10.68 -28.96
CA SER A 490 9.53 -11.63 -30.03
C SER A 490 8.33 -12.32 -30.71
N ARG A 491 7.07 -11.91 -30.41
CA ARG A 491 5.87 -12.52 -31.03
C ARG A 491 5.02 -11.52 -31.78
N GLU A 492 4.56 -11.93 -32.95
CA GLU A 492 3.63 -11.18 -33.80
C GLU A 492 2.20 -11.32 -33.26
N GLY A 493 1.69 -10.26 -32.62
CA GLY A 493 0.27 -10.10 -32.30
C GLY A 493 -0.02 -9.73 -30.84
N PRO A 494 -1.07 -8.94 -30.60
CA PRO A 494 -1.50 -8.57 -29.26
C PRO A 494 -2.18 -9.74 -28.55
N LEU A 495 -1.77 -10.03 -27.32
CA LEU A 495 -2.37 -11.08 -26.48
C LEU A 495 -3.46 -10.45 -25.60
N TYR A 496 -4.70 -10.85 -25.81
CA TYR A 496 -5.86 -10.37 -25.04
C TYR A 496 -6.51 -11.48 -24.23
N GLU A 497 -7.26 -11.11 -23.22
CA GLU A 497 -8.06 -12.03 -22.41
C GLU A 497 -9.37 -12.36 -23.16
N PRO A 498 -9.64 -13.63 -23.52
CA PRO A 498 -10.81 -14.01 -24.34
C PRO A 498 -12.13 -13.54 -23.75
N HIS A 499 -12.26 -13.59 -22.42
CA HIS A 499 -13.46 -13.18 -21.70
C HIS A 499 -13.84 -11.70 -21.94
N ILE A 500 -12.86 -10.79 -21.96
CA ILE A 500 -13.12 -9.36 -22.18
C ILE A 500 -13.53 -9.13 -23.65
N CYS A 501 -12.81 -9.78 -24.58
CA CYS A 501 -13.13 -9.66 -26.01
C CYS A 501 -14.55 -10.16 -26.28
N TYR A 502 -14.95 -11.29 -25.72
CA TYR A 502 -16.28 -11.84 -25.85
C TYR A 502 -17.35 -10.92 -25.26
N LYS A 503 -17.14 -10.39 -24.04
CA LYS A 503 -18.06 -9.43 -23.43
C LYS A 503 -18.24 -8.18 -24.28
N LEU A 504 -17.16 -7.60 -24.80
CA LEU A 504 -17.23 -6.45 -25.72
C LEU A 504 -18.07 -6.78 -26.96
N ALA A 505 -17.86 -7.95 -27.55
CA ALA A 505 -18.62 -8.39 -28.69
C ALA A 505 -20.13 -8.51 -28.38
N VAL A 506 -20.50 -9.10 -27.25
CA VAL A 506 -21.89 -9.24 -26.81
C VAL A 506 -22.55 -7.88 -26.57
N ILE A 507 -21.83 -6.94 -25.94
CA ILE A 507 -22.36 -5.58 -25.69
C ILE A 507 -22.50 -4.82 -27.00
N SER A 508 -21.51 -4.90 -27.91
CA SER A 508 -21.57 -4.28 -29.24
C SER A 508 -22.73 -4.86 -30.09
N GLN A 509 -23.04 -6.15 -29.91
CA GLN A 509 -24.19 -6.79 -30.54
C GLN A 509 -25.52 -6.22 -30.02
N LYS A 510 -25.63 -6.00 -28.69
CA LYS A 510 -26.81 -5.34 -28.08
C LYS A 510 -26.99 -3.90 -28.60
N LEU A 511 -25.89 -3.19 -28.88
CA LEU A 511 -25.90 -1.84 -29.47
C LEU A 511 -26.21 -1.84 -30.99
N GLY A 512 -26.28 -3.02 -31.62
CA GLY A 512 -26.58 -3.15 -33.06
C GLY A 512 -25.39 -2.86 -33.98
N SER A 513 -24.18 -2.76 -33.46
CA SER A 513 -22.95 -2.45 -34.19
C SER A 513 -22.28 -3.73 -34.72
N ILE A 514 -22.80 -4.29 -35.83
CA ILE A 514 -22.35 -5.59 -36.39
C ILE A 514 -20.84 -5.58 -36.71
N LYS A 515 -20.31 -4.45 -37.22
CA LYS A 515 -18.88 -4.36 -37.57
C LYS A 515 -17.95 -4.47 -36.34
N GLU A 516 -18.33 -3.84 -35.25
CA GLU A 516 -17.56 -3.92 -33.99
C GLU A 516 -17.71 -5.30 -33.36
N THR A 517 -18.91 -5.87 -33.39
CA THR A 517 -19.14 -7.24 -32.95
C THR A 517 -18.24 -8.22 -33.69
N GLU A 518 -18.17 -8.16 -35.01
CA GLU A 518 -17.31 -9.00 -35.84
C GLU A 518 -15.84 -8.80 -35.50
N LYS A 519 -15.39 -7.56 -35.29
CA LYS A 519 -14.02 -7.22 -34.88
C LYS A 519 -13.65 -7.89 -33.57
N TYR A 520 -14.48 -7.75 -32.53
CA TYR A 520 -14.18 -8.31 -31.21
C TYR A 520 -14.34 -9.83 -31.16
N MET A 521 -15.27 -10.42 -31.93
CA MET A 521 -15.38 -11.88 -32.08
C MET A 521 -14.15 -12.47 -32.77
N LYS A 522 -13.60 -11.81 -33.79
CA LYS A 522 -12.34 -12.20 -34.44
C LYS A 522 -11.18 -12.11 -33.47
N LEU A 523 -11.05 -11.01 -32.74
CA LEU A 523 -10.02 -10.86 -31.71
C LEU A 523 -10.11 -11.96 -30.64
N CYS A 524 -11.32 -12.35 -30.22
CA CYS A 524 -11.52 -13.44 -29.27
C CYS A 524 -11.11 -14.80 -29.88
N PHE A 525 -11.46 -15.05 -31.13
CA PHE A 525 -11.10 -16.28 -31.83
C PHE A 525 -9.58 -16.41 -32.05
N ASP A 526 -8.90 -15.31 -32.42
CA ASP A 526 -7.44 -15.29 -32.61
C ASP A 526 -6.66 -15.67 -31.34
N GLN A 527 -7.26 -15.48 -30.16
CA GLN A 527 -6.66 -15.86 -28.88
C GLN A 527 -6.72 -17.37 -28.60
N GLU A 528 -7.49 -18.15 -29.39
CA GLU A 528 -7.61 -19.61 -29.25
C GLU A 528 -6.24 -20.32 -29.35
N TYR A 529 -5.34 -19.78 -30.15
CA TYR A 529 -4.00 -20.34 -30.32
C TYR A 529 -3.13 -20.27 -29.03
N GLU A 530 -3.26 -19.20 -28.27
CA GLU A 530 -2.41 -18.97 -27.08
C GLU A 530 -3.06 -19.43 -25.77
N TRP A 531 -4.37 -19.22 -25.64
CA TRP A 531 -5.13 -19.58 -24.42
C TRP A 531 -5.77 -20.97 -24.49
N GLY A 532 -5.73 -21.60 -25.67
CA GLY A 532 -6.43 -22.85 -25.90
C GLY A 532 -7.94 -22.66 -26.07
N TYR A 533 -8.65 -23.78 -26.04
CA TYR A 533 -10.10 -23.80 -26.20
C TYR A 533 -10.81 -23.37 -24.91
N THR A 534 -11.34 -22.17 -24.88
CA THR A 534 -12.19 -21.68 -23.81
C THR A 534 -13.66 -21.67 -24.25
N GLU A 535 -14.59 -21.51 -23.29
CA GLU A 535 -16.01 -21.40 -23.61
C GLU A 535 -16.31 -20.17 -24.49
N GLU A 536 -15.62 -19.06 -24.21
CA GLU A 536 -15.76 -17.80 -24.93
C GLU A 536 -15.22 -17.89 -26.36
N THR A 537 -14.05 -18.50 -26.56
CA THR A 537 -13.47 -18.69 -27.89
C THR A 537 -14.33 -19.61 -28.74
N SER A 538 -14.91 -20.65 -28.15
CA SER A 538 -15.82 -21.57 -28.83
C SER A 538 -17.11 -20.86 -29.28
N LYS A 539 -17.73 -20.05 -28.42
CA LYS A 539 -18.91 -19.23 -28.75
C LYS A 539 -18.60 -18.18 -29.82
N ALA A 540 -17.44 -17.54 -29.74
CA ALA A 540 -16.99 -16.56 -30.75
C ALA A 540 -16.82 -17.24 -32.12
N ARG A 541 -16.25 -18.43 -32.18
CA ARG A 541 -16.07 -19.22 -33.38
C ARG A 541 -17.41 -19.58 -34.05
N ILE A 542 -18.41 -20.03 -33.28
CA ILE A 542 -19.75 -20.32 -33.77
C ILE A 542 -20.43 -19.08 -34.35
N TRP A 543 -20.32 -17.96 -33.60
CA TRP A 543 -20.90 -16.71 -34.07
C TRP A 543 -20.28 -16.25 -35.40
N LEU A 544 -18.96 -16.34 -35.54
CA LEU A 544 -18.25 -16.02 -36.79
C LEU A 544 -18.67 -16.94 -37.94
N ALA A 545 -18.80 -18.24 -37.65
CA ALA A 545 -19.26 -19.22 -38.65
C ALA A 545 -20.70 -18.92 -39.12
N ARG A 546 -21.60 -18.53 -38.20
CA ARG A 546 -22.97 -18.13 -38.51
C ARG A 546 -22.99 -16.84 -39.33
N ASN A 547 -22.24 -15.83 -38.93
CA ASN A 547 -22.14 -14.56 -39.67
C ASN A 547 -21.56 -14.74 -41.09
N ALA A 548 -20.55 -15.61 -41.23
CA ALA A 548 -20.00 -15.96 -42.55
C ALA A 548 -21.03 -16.66 -43.43
N LEU A 549 -21.86 -17.57 -42.87
CA LEU A 549 -22.93 -18.26 -43.59
C LEU A 549 -24.02 -17.27 -44.08
N GLU A 550 -24.41 -16.31 -43.24
CA GLU A 550 -25.37 -15.25 -43.60
C GLU A 550 -24.82 -14.32 -44.69
N ASN A 551 -23.54 -13.99 -44.64
CA ASN A 551 -22.83 -13.17 -45.60
C ASN A 551 -22.45 -13.94 -46.91
N ARG A 552 -22.92 -15.19 -47.07
CA ARG A 552 -22.66 -16.08 -48.22
C ARG A 552 -21.19 -16.45 -48.44
N LYS A 553 -20.38 -16.38 -47.39
CA LYS A 553 -18.98 -16.83 -47.39
C LYS A 553 -18.90 -18.28 -46.90
N PHE A 554 -19.36 -19.21 -47.76
CA PHE A 554 -19.58 -20.61 -47.37
C PHE A 554 -18.28 -21.35 -47.04
N GLU A 555 -17.19 -21.03 -47.72
CA GLU A 555 -15.88 -21.64 -47.44
C GLU A 555 -15.35 -21.26 -46.05
N GLU A 556 -15.38 -19.95 -45.70
CA GLU A 556 -15.01 -19.46 -44.39
C GLU A 556 -15.88 -20.08 -43.29
N ALA A 557 -17.19 -20.16 -43.50
CA ALA A 557 -18.12 -20.75 -42.54
C ALA A 557 -17.84 -22.25 -42.32
N TYR A 558 -17.48 -23.00 -43.39
CA TYR A 558 -17.13 -24.40 -43.29
C TYR A 558 -15.80 -24.61 -42.54
N GLU A 559 -14.76 -23.83 -42.86
CA GLU A 559 -13.45 -23.89 -42.20
C GLU A 559 -13.55 -23.61 -40.71
N LEU A 560 -14.33 -22.61 -40.29
CA LEU A 560 -14.55 -22.27 -38.89
C LEU A 560 -15.31 -23.36 -38.13
N ALA A 561 -16.25 -24.06 -38.78
CA ALA A 561 -17.14 -25.00 -38.09
C ALA A 561 -16.68 -26.47 -38.14
N LYS A 562 -15.83 -26.87 -39.10
CA LYS A 562 -15.50 -28.31 -39.37
C LYS A 562 -14.75 -29.00 -38.24
N ASP A 563 -13.80 -28.31 -37.56
CA ASP A 563 -12.86 -28.87 -36.62
C ASP A 563 -13.22 -28.58 -35.14
N MET A 564 -14.46 -28.19 -34.90
CA MET A 564 -14.91 -27.87 -33.56
C MET A 564 -15.24 -29.14 -32.76
N THR A 565 -14.30 -29.58 -31.92
CA THR A 565 -14.44 -30.74 -31.05
C THR A 565 -14.64 -30.35 -29.57
N HIS A 566 -14.40 -29.09 -29.24
CA HIS A 566 -14.45 -28.55 -27.89
C HIS A 566 -15.63 -27.58 -27.74
N GLY A 567 -16.15 -27.42 -26.53
CA GLY A 567 -17.32 -26.61 -26.20
C GLY A 567 -18.46 -27.42 -25.61
N SER A 568 -19.60 -26.78 -25.36
CA SER A 568 -20.77 -27.51 -24.86
C SER A 568 -21.34 -28.46 -25.94
N ALA A 569 -22.08 -29.48 -25.51
CA ALA A 569 -22.74 -30.41 -26.46
C ALA A 569 -23.63 -29.66 -27.46
N HIS A 570 -24.31 -28.61 -27.01
CA HIS A 570 -25.11 -27.73 -27.84
C HIS A 570 -24.26 -26.98 -28.89
N ASP A 571 -23.13 -26.43 -28.46
CA ASP A 571 -22.23 -25.65 -29.35
C ASP A 571 -21.63 -26.56 -30.44
N THR A 572 -21.24 -27.79 -30.09
CA THR A 572 -20.72 -28.76 -31.05
C THR A 572 -21.76 -29.25 -32.06
N GLU A 573 -23.03 -29.42 -31.63
CA GLU A 573 -24.13 -29.76 -32.55
C GLU A 573 -24.45 -28.59 -33.48
N GLU A 574 -24.46 -27.36 -32.98
CA GLU A 574 -24.68 -26.16 -33.78
C GLU A 574 -23.58 -25.99 -34.82
N ALA A 575 -22.31 -26.14 -34.44
CA ALA A 575 -21.17 -26.08 -35.37
C ALA A 575 -21.29 -27.14 -36.47
N ARG A 576 -21.69 -28.37 -36.14
CA ARG A 576 -21.95 -29.45 -37.13
C ARG A 576 -23.09 -29.11 -38.06
N SER A 577 -24.14 -28.46 -37.56
CA SER A 577 -25.27 -28.01 -38.39
C SER A 577 -24.81 -26.96 -39.40
N ILE A 578 -24.07 -25.96 -38.96
CA ILE A 578 -23.51 -24.89 -39.82
C ILE A 578 -22.55 -25.49 -40.84
N ALA A 579 -21.67 -26.41 -40.44
CA ALA A 579 -20.73 -27.08 -41.37
C ALA A 579 -21.46 -27.88 -42.46
N ARG A 580 -22.55 -28.59 -42.12
CA ARG A 580 -23.38 -29.33 -43.10
C ARG A 580 -24.08 -28.38 -44.09
N GLU A 581 -24.64 -27.27 -43.59
CA GLU A 581 -25.33 -26.28 -44.41
C GLU A 581 -24.34 -25.56 -45.35
N ALA A 582 -23.18 -25.12 -44.84
CA ALA A 582 -22.13 -24.52 -45.64
C ALA A 582 -21.64 -25.45 -46.74
N ARG A 583 -21.38 -26.74 -46.43
CA ARG A 583 -20.97 -27.76 -47.41
C ARG A 583 -22.02 -27.99 -48.50
N ASN A 584 -23.31 -28.05 -48.12
CA ASN A 584 -24.40 -28.23 -49.09
C ASN A 584 -24.53 -27.03 -50.02
N ARG A 585 -24.17 -25.81 -49.59
CA ARG A 585 -24.21 -24.59 -50.41
C ARG A 585 -22.95 -24.40 -51.26
N ILE A 586 -21.81 -24.97 -50.89
CA ILE A 586 -20.57 -25.00 -51.70
C ILE A 586 -20.72 -25.99 -52.87
N LEU A 587 -21.44 -27.10 -52.63
CA LEU A 587 -21.63 -28.14 -53.67
C LEU A 587 -22.75 -27.83 -54.68
N LYS A 588 -23.58 -26.81 -54.42
CA LYS A 588 -24.60 -26.28 -55.34
C LYS A 588 -24.02 -25.14 -56.16
#